data_9b09ba12abaeae55c9b988af519cf824
#
_entry.id   9b09ba12abaeae55c9b988af519cf824
#
_cell.length_a   1.000
_cell.length_b   1.000
_cell.length_c   1.000
_cell.angle_alpha   90.00
_cell.angle_beta   90.00
_cell.angle_gamma   90.00
#
_symmetry.space_group_name_H-M   'P 1'
#
loop_
_entity.id
_entity.type
_entity.pdbx_description
1 polymer ?
#
loop_
_entity_poly.entity_id
_entity_poly.type
_entity_poly.pdbx_seq_one_letter_code
_entity_poly.pdbx_strand_id
1 'polypeptide(L)' 'GNLDSKTSVEIMGLFEEIHKNGNTIILVTHEEDIALHAHRIVRLKDGLVESDRQNTNITTYRNRMDALENNPG' A
#
# COMPACT_ATOMS: atom_id res chain seq x y z
N GLY A 1 11.56 -2.72 16.03
CA GLY A 1 10.37 -3.40 16.07
C GLY A 1 9.78 -3.60 14.70
N ASN A 2 9.36 -4.75 14.53
CA ASN A 2 8.74 -5.10 13.27
C ASN A 2 7.24 -5.07 13.42
N LEU A 3 6.62 -4.20 12.64
CA LEU A 3 5.20 -4.33 12.46
C LEU A 3 4.99 -5.64 11.71
N ASP A 4 4.15 -6.49 12.21
CA ASP A 4 3.86 -7.70 11.47
C ASP A 4 3.02 -7.32 10.24
N SER A 5 2.94 -8.25 9.29
CA SER A 5 2.24 -7.98 8.04
C SER A 5 0.77 -7.67 8.26
N LYS A 6 0.17 -8.28 9.24
CA LYS A 6 -1.23 -8.05 9.55
C LYS A 6 -1.48 -6.62 10.02
N THR A 7 -0.63 -6.11 10.89
CA THR A 7 -0.77 -4.74 11.39
C THR A 7 -0.62 -3.73 10.26
N SER A 8 0.37 -3.95 9.39
CA SER A 8 0.58 -3.07 8.24
C SER A 8 -0.65 -3.05 7.33
N VAL A 9 -1.25 -4.21 7.10
CA VAL A 9 -2.42 -4.31 6.24
C VAL A 9 -3.63 -3.64 6.87
N GLU A 10 -3.78 -3.74 8.19
CA GLU A 10 -4.86 -3.06 8.90
C GLU A 10 -4.75 -1.55 8.76
N ILE A 11 -3.53 -1.03 8.84
CA ILE A 11 -3.28 0.40 8.64
C ILE A 11 -3.65 0.81 7.21
N MET A 12 -3.32 -0.02 6.24
CA MET A 12 -3.68 0.25 4.84
C MET A 12 -5.19 0.27 4.66
N GLY A 13 -5.90 -0.62 5.35
CA GLY A 13 -7.36 -0.63 5.33
C GLY A 13 -7.94 0.68 5.85
N LEU A 14 -7.34 1.24 6.88
CA LEU A 14 -7.75 2.52 7.43
C LEU A 14 -7.55 3.63 6.41
N PHE A 15 -6.43 3.62 5.71
CA PHE A 15 -6.16 4.60 4.66
C PHE A 15 -7.15 4.47 3.50
N GLU A 16 -7.53 3.26 3.14
CA GLU A 16 -8.55 3.06 2.10
C GLU A 16 -9.87 3.72 2.50
N GLU A 17 -10.27 3.59 3.76
CA GLU A 17 -11.48 4.21 4.28
C GLU A 17 -11.42 5.74 4.15
N ILE A 18 -10.31 6.30 4.57
CA ILE A 18 -10.10 7.75 4.50
C ILE A 18 -10.12 8.23 3.05
N HIS A 19 -9.48 7.50 2.17
CA HIS A 19 -9.44 7.84 0.75
C HIS A 19 -10.84 7.75 0.12
N LYS A 20 -11.60 6.74 0.49
CA LYS A 20 -12.95 6.53 0.01
C LYS A 20 -13.86 7.69 0.32
N ASN A 21 -13.58 8.39 1.42
CA ASN A 21 -14.36 9.56 1.82
C ASN A 21 -13.93 10.83 1.10
N GLY A 22 -13.08 10.73 0.10
CA GLY A 22 -12.69 11.86 -0.73
C GLY A 22 -11.39 12.54 -0.35
N ASN A 23 -10.62 11.95 0.54
CA ASN A 23 -9.36 12.53 0.98
C ASN A 23 -8.19 12.01 0.13
N THR A 24 -7.22 12.87 -0.09
CA THR A 24 -5.99 12.50 -0.76
C THR A 24 -4.97 12.05 0.27
N ILE A 25 -4.34 10.89 0.03
CA ILE A 25 -3.35 10.34 0.93
C ILE A 25 -2.04 10.18 0.19
N ILE A 26 -0.97 10.69 0.78
CA ILE A 26 0.38 10.52 0.28
C ILE A 26 1.14 9.66 1.27
N LEU A 27 1.66 8.54 0.81
CA LEU A 27 2.38 7.59 1.63
C LEU A 27 3.79 7.45 1.12
N VAL A 28 4.76 7.61 2.00
CA VAL A 28 6.17 7.44 1.65
C VAL A 28 6.67 6.15 2.27
N THR A 29 7.14 5.25 1.44
CA THR A 29 7.60 3.94 1.93
C THR A 29 8.65 3.37 1.00
N HIS A 30 9.51 2.53 1.54
CA HIS A 30 10.45 1.75 0.74
C HIS A 30 10.00 0.29 0.59
N GLU A 31 8.80 -0.03 1.07
CA GLU A 31 8.25 -1.37 0.99
C GLU A 31 7.32 -1.51 -0.20
N GLU A 32 7.65 -2.43 -1.11
CA GLU A 32 6.86 -2.66 -2.31
C GLU A 32 5.43 -3.10 -2.00
N ASP A 33 5.27 -3.96 -1.00
CA ASP A 33 3.94 -4.46 -0.63
C ASP A 33 3.00 -3.32 -0.26
N ILE A 34 3.53 -2.34 0.45
CA ILE A 34 2.73 -1.19 0.87
C ILE A 34 2.44 -0.30 -0.35
N ALA A 35 3.43 -0.11 -1.22
CA ALA A 35 3.26 0.73 -2.40
C ALA A 35 2.17 0.21 -3.32
N LEU A 36 1.95 -1.09 -3.37
CA LEU A 36 0.94 -1.69 -4.24
C LEU A 36 -0.49 -1.33 -3.85
N HIS A 37 -0.70 -0.81 -2.66
CA HIS A 37 -2.00 -0.31 -2.24
C HIS A 37 -2.34 1.04 -2.86
N ALA A 38 -1.35 1.74 -3.39
CA ALA A 38 -1.55 3.08 -3.93
C ALA A 38 -2.12 3.02 -5.35
N HIS A 39 -2.86 4.07 -5.70
CA HIS A 39 -3.40 4.23 -7.06
C HIS A 39 -2.34 4.77 -8.01
N ARG A 40 -1.35 5.46 -7.50
CA ARG A 40 -0.25 6.01 -8.27
C ARG A 40 1.05 5.76 -7.49
N ILE A 41 2.05 5.27 -8.20
CA ILE A 41 3.34 4.95 -7.59
C ILE A 41 4.42 5.81 -8.22
N VAL A 42 5.08 6.61 -7.40
CA VAL A 42 6.21 7.43 -7.82
C VAL A 42 7.45 6.89 -7.13
N ARG A 43 8.42 6.48 -7.92
CA ARG A 43 9.69 5.96 -7.39
C ARG A 43 10.75 7.02 -7.49
N LEU A 44 11.48 7.19 -6.40
CA LEU A 44 12.57 8.14 -6.31
C LEU A 44 13.90 7.40 -6.17
N LYS A 45 14.91 7.97 -6.78
CA LYS A 45 16.29 7.49 -6.64
C LYS A 45 17.20 8.70 -6.60
N ASP A 46 18.01 8.79 -5.56
CA ASP A 46 18.96 9.89 -5.38
C ASP A 46 18.27 11.26 -5.45
N GLY A 47 17.06 11.34 -4.91
CA GLY A 47 16.30 12.57 -4.89
C GLY A 47 15.62 12.94 -6.20
N LEU A 48 15.70 12.09 -7.19
CA LEU A 48 15.10 12.32 -8.50
C LEU A 48 13.99 11.30 -8.78
N VAL A 49 13.00 11.72 -9.55
CA VAL A 49 11.93 10.81 -9.94
C VAL A 49 12.47 9.80 -10.94
N GLU A 50 12.49 8.55 -10.55
CA GLU A 50 12.91 7.46 -11.41
C GLU A 50 11.76 6.97 -12.28
N SER A 51 10.57 6.89 -11.70
CA SER A 51 9.38 6.51 -12.44
C SER A 51 8.14 7.07 -11.75
N ASP A 52 7.09 7.24 -12.53
CA ASP A 52 5.82 7.76 -12.07
C ASP A 52 4.75 7.11 -12.95
N ARG A 53 3.93 6.26 -12.35
CA ARG A 53 2.91 5.56 -13.12
C ARG A 53 1.69 5.27 -12.28
N GLN A 54 0.56 5.10 -12.95
CA GLN A 54 -0.65 4.66 -12.29
C GLN A 54 -0.57 3.16 -12.04
N ASN A 55 -1.06 2.76 -10.89
CA ASN A 55 -1.13 1.36 -10.53
C ASN A 55 -2.49 0.82 -10.98
N THR A 56 -2.48 -0.03 -11.99
CA THR A 56 -3.71 -0.60 -12.53
C THR A 56 -4.12 -1.89 -11.84
N ASN A 57 -3.27 -2.40 -10.95
CA ASN A 57 -3.55 -3.64 -10.23
C ASN A 57 -3.39 -3.39 -8.73
N ILE A 58 -4.32 -2.63 -8.18
CA ILE A 58 -4.23 -2.16 -6.80
C ILE A 58 -4.52 -3.29 -5.83
N THR A 59 -3.62 -3.45 -4.85
CA THR A 59 -3.83 -4.39 -3.75
C THR A 59 -4.76 -3.73 -2.74
N THR A 60 -5.91 -4.36 -2.48
CA THR A 60 -6.85 -3.84 -1.51
C THR A 60 -6.64 -4.51 -0.16
N TYR A 61 -7.13 -3.85 0.89
CA TYR A 61 -7.11 -4.42 2.23
C TYR A 61 -7.73 -5.82 2.26
N ARG A 62 -8.88 -5.98 1.61
CA ARG A 62 -9.60 -7.24 1.57
C ARG A 62 -8.77 -8.33 0.91
N ASN A 63 -8.18 -8.03 -0.23
CA ASN A 63 -7.34 -9.01 -0.94
C ASN A 63 -6.14 -9.42 -0.11
N ARG A 64 -5.54 -8.45 0.56
CA ARG A 64 -4.36 -8.72 1.38
C ARG A 64 -4.70 -9.57 2.59
N MET A 65 -5.82 -9.28 3.24
CA MET A 65 -6.25 -10.06 4.40
C MET A 65 -6.59 -11.49 4.00
N ASP A 66 -7.25 -11.67 2.85
CA ASP A 66 -7.54 -13.00 2.35
C ASP A 66 -6.25 -13.79 2.12
N ALA A 67 -5.24 -13.16 1.54
CA ALA A 67 -3.96 -13.81 1.31
C ALA A 67 -3.29 -14.23 2.61
N LEU A 68 -3.35 -13.39 3.64
CA LEU A 68 -2.77 -13.70 4.94
C LEU A 68 -3.51 -14.86 5.63
N GLU A 69 -4.82 -14.88 5.52
CA GLU A 69 -5.62 -15.93 6.13
C GLU A 69 -5.45 -17.29 5.42
N ASN A 70 -5.27 -17.26 4.12
CA ASN A 70 -5.15 -18.45 3.30
C ASN A 70 -3.72 -18.95 3.14
N ASN A 71 -2.78 -18.28 3.76
CA ASN A 71 -1.37 -18.62 3.67
C ASN A 71 -0.81 -18.81 5.08
N PRO A 72 -0.97 -20.00 5.65
CA PRO A 72 -0.56 -20.25 7.04
C PRO A 72 0.95 -20.29 7.26
N GLY A 73 1.72 -20.24 6.23
CA GLY A 73 3.18 -20.22 6.36
C GLY A 73 3.70 -18.86 6.89
#